data_ce0c431cf6cac8da84ab440fcfde294f
#
_entry.id   ce0c431cf6cac8da84ab440fcfde294f
#
_cell.length_a   1.000
_cell.length_b   1.000
_cell.length_c   1.000
_cell.angle_alpha   90.00
_cell.angle_beta   90.00
_cell.angle_gamma   90.00
#
_symmetry.space_group_name_H-M   'P 1'
#
loop_
_entity.id
_entity.type
_entity.pdbx_description
1 polymer ?
#
loop_
_entity_poly.entity_id
_entity_poly.type
_entity_poly.pdbx_seq_one_letter_code
_entity_poly.pdbx_strand_id
1 'polypeptide(L)'
;MELGKSIENHNDVVVRLTKHVIATVANGSNLVFSPISINVLLSLIAAGSCSVTKEQILSFLMLPSTDHLNLVLAQIIYGGTEKSDLRLSIANGVWIDKFFSLKLSFKDLLENSYKATCSQVDFASK
;
A
#
# COMPACT_ATOMS: atom_id res chain seq x y z
N MET A 1 12.65 12.86 8.71
CA MET A 1 13.34 11.66 8.15
C MET A 1 13.59 11.93 6.68
N GLU A 2 14.80 11.70 6.22
CA GLU A 2 15.14 11.86 4.81
C GLU A 2 14.51 10.77 3.94
N LEU A 3 14.19 11.09 2.70
CA LEU A 3 13.57 10.14 1.75
C LEU A 3 14.43 8.88 1.56
N GLY A 4 15.75 9.02 1.48
CA GLY A 4 16.67 7.89 1.37
C GLY A 4 16.53 6.90 2.53
N LYS A 5 16.42 7.39 3.76
CA LYS A 5 16.19 6.55 4.94
C LYS A 5 14.81 5.89 4.93
N SER A 6 13.81 6.58 4.44
CA SER A 6 12.47 6.01 4.29
C SER A 6 12.43 4.88 3.26
N ILE A 7 13.17 5.00 2.17
CA ILE A 7 13.31 3.93 1.16
C ILE A 7 14.07 2.73 1.73
N GLU A 8 15.15 2.97 2.48
CA GLU A 8 15.89 1.91 3.16
C GLU A 8 14.98 1.14 4.14
N ASN A 9 14.23 1.85 4.97
CA ASN A 9 13.24 1.26 5.87
C ASN A 9 12.18 0.45 5.12
N HIS A 10 11.70 0.96 3.99
CA HIS A 10 10.76 0.23 3.13
C HIS A 10 11.37 -1.09 2.64
N ASN A 11 12.62 -1.09 2.20
CA ASN A 11 13.30 -2.30 1.77
C ASN A 11 13.45 -3.31 2.91
N ASP A 12 13.76 -2.86 4.11
CA ASP A 12 13.84 -3.72 5.30
C ASP A 12 12.49 -4.37 5.63
N VAL A 13 11.40 -3.62 5.51
CA VAL A 13 10.03 -4.14 5.69
C VAL A 13 9.72 -5.20 4.64
N VAL A 14 10.05 -4.94 3.38
CA VAL A 14 9.86 -5.90 2.28
C VAL A 14 10.61 -7.21 2.54
N VAL A 15 11.85 -7.14 2.96
CA VAL A 15 12.66 -8.32 3.29
C VAL A 15 12.06 -9.11 4.45
N ARG A 16 11.65 -8.45 5.53
CA ARG A 16 11.02 -9.09 6.68
C ARG A 16 9.70 -9.77 6.31
N LEU A 17 8.87 -9.09 5.54
CA LEU A 17 7.60 -9.63 5.05
C LEU A 17 7.83 -10.86 4.17
N THR A 18 8.77 -10.78 3.23
CA THR A 18 9.13 -11.89 2.34
C THR A 18 9.58 -13.10 3.12
N LYS A 19 10.45 -12.90 4.10
CA LYS A 19 10.94 -13.98 4.98
C LYS A 19 9.79 -14.65 5.71
N HIS A 20 8.86 -13.89 6.27
CA HIS A 20 7.70 -14.40 6.97
C HIS A 20 6.78 -15.21 6.04
N VAL A 21 6.46 -14.68 4.86
CA VAL A 21 5.58 -15.33 3.88
C VAL A 21 6.21 -16.63 3.37
N ILE A 22 7.50 -16.65 3.09
CA ILE A 22 8.20 -17.88 2.69
C ILE A 22 8.11 -18.93 3.79
N ALA A 23 8.33 -18.57 5.04
CA ALA A 23 8.31 -19.49 6.16
C ALA A 23 6.92 -20.07 6.46
N THR A 24 5.85 -19.28 6.26
CA THR A 24 4.50 -19.65 6.67
C THR A 24 3.63 -20.19 5.53
N VAL A 25 3.80 -19.69 4.31
CA VAL A 25 2.93 -20.00 3.17
C VAL A 25 3.62 -20.89 2.14
N ALA A 26 4.90 -20.69 1.90
CA ALA A 26 5.63 -21.36 0.81
C ALA A 26 6.38 -22.63 1.28
N ASN A 27 6.07 -23.14 2.45
CA ASN A 27 6.78 -24.30 3.00
C ASN A 27 6.60 -25.53 2.09
N GLY A 28 7.62 -25.80 1.26
CA GLY A 28 7.64 -26.92 0.32
C GLY A 28 6.80 -26.73 -0.95
N SER A 29 6.36 -25.51 -1.25
CA SER A 29 5.58 -25.20 -2.46
C SER A 29 6.08 -23.93 -3.16
N ASN A 30 5.69 -23.78 -4.42
CA ASN A 30 5.97 -22.56 -5.17
C ASN A 30 5.11 -21.39 -4.65
N LEU A 31 5.69 -20.22 -4.60
CA LEU A 31 5.03 -19.00 -4.17
C LEU A 31 5.33 -17.87 -5.14
N VAL A 32 4.30 -17.11 -5.49
CA VAL A 32 4.42 -15.81 -6.16
C VAL A 32 3.62 -14.80 -5.36
N PHE A 33 4.23 -13.69 -4.96
CA PHE A 33 3.54 -12.58 -4.32
C PHE A 33 4.26 -11.28 -4.58
N SER A 34 3.57 -10.15 -4.39
CA SER A 34 4.12 -8.81 -4.60
C SER A 34 4.17 -8.05 -3.28
N PRO A 35 5.36 -7.87 -2.68
CA PRO A 35 5.50 -7.06 -1.46
C PRO A 35 5.08 -5.60 -1.66
N ILE A 36 5.35 -5.03 -2.84
CA ILE A 36 4.94 -3.65 -3.14
C ILE A 36 3.42 -3.50 -3.13
N SER A 37 2.68 -4.48 -3.66
CA SER A 37 1.21 -4.45 -3.64
C SER A 37 0.67 -4.47 -2.22
N ILE A 38 1.24 -5.28 -1.35
CA ILE A 38 0.87 -5.34 0.07
C ILE A 38 1.15 -4.01 0.75
N ASN A 39 2.32 -3.42 0.51
CA ASN A 39 2.69 -2.14 1.11
C ASN A 39 1.80 -1.00 0.61
N VAL A 40 1.44 -0.98 -0.66
CA VAL A 40 0.47 -0.01 -1.21
C VAL A 40 -0.89 -0.14 -0.51
N LEU A 41 -1.39 -1.35 -0.31
CA LEU A 41 -2.65 -1.59 0.40
C LEU A 41 -2.59 -1.16 1.86
N LEU A 42 -1.51 -1.48 2.58
CA LEU A 42 -1.32 -1.03 3.96
C LEU A 42 -1.28 0.49 4.06
N SER A 43 -0.63 1.13 3.09
CA SER A 43 -0.55 2.58 2.99
C SER A 43 -1.92 3.23 2.81
N LEU A 44 -2.71 2.65 1.95
CA LEU A 44 -4.07 3.08 1.66
C LEU A 44 -4.95 2.96 2.91
N ILE A 45 -4.84 1.85 3.64
CA ILE A 45 -5.55 1.64 4.91
C ILE A 45 -5.05 2.64 5.96
N ALA A 46 -3.74 2.88 6.07
CA ALA A 46 -3.19 3.86 7.01
C ALA A 46 -3.71 5.27 6.73
N ALA A 47 -3.79 5.66 5.45
CA ALA A 47 -4.30 6.96 5.04
C ALA A 47 -5.78 7.16 5.43
N GLY A 48 -6.58 6.10 5.42
CA GLY A 48 -7.98 6.12 5.85
C GLY A 48 -8.21 5.85 7.34
N SER A 49 -7.16 5.50 8.06
CA SER A 49 -7.24 5.15 9.49
C SER A 49 -6.92 6.34 10.38
N CYS A 50 -7.30 6.22 11.64
CA CYS A 50 -6.93 7.20 12.67
C CYS A 50 -6.45 6.50 13.94
N SER A 51 -5.85 7.28 14.83
CA SER A 51 -5.39 6.85 16.15
C SER A 51 -4.52 5.58 16.11
N VAL A 52 -4.83 4.61 16.97
CA VAL A 52 -4.00 3.43 17.20
C VAL A 52 -3.76 2.59 15.94
N THR A 53 -4.78 2.38 15.12
CA THR A 53 -4.64 1.58 13.89
C THR A 53 -3.64 2.21 12.93
N LYS A 54 -3.72 3.52 12.73
CA LYS A 54 -2.78 4.27 11.89
C LYS A 54 -1.35 4.15 12.42
N GLU A 55 -1.17 4.34 13.73
CA GLU A 55 0.14 4.22 14.39
C GLU A 55 0.73 2.82 14.27
N GLN A 56 -0.08 1.78 14.42
CA GLN A 56 0.36 0.39 14.26
C GLN A 56 0.85 0.12 12.83
N ILE A 57 0.13 0.58 11.82
CA ILE A 57 0.53 0.40 10.43
C ILE A 57 1.82 1.17 10.13
N LEU A 58 1.92 2.44 10.54
CA LEU A 58 3.12 3.25 10.35
C LEU A 58 4.33 2.65 11.07
N SER A 59 4.14 2.12 12.26
CA SER A 59 5.20 1.41 13.00
C SER A 59 5.67 0.16 12.26
N PHE A 60 4.75 -0.64 11.74
CA PHE A 60 5.09 -1.80 10.93
C PHE A 60 5.87 -1.41 9.67
N LEU A 61 5.47 -0.34 9.00
CA LEU A 61 6.13 0.19 7.80
C LEU A 61 7.41 0.95 8.11
N MET A 62 7.73 1.18 9.38
CA MET A 62 8.89 1.94 9.85
C MET A 62 8.94 3.38 9.30
N LEU A 63 7.78 4.03 9.21
CA LEU A 63 7.62 5.38 8.70
C LEU A 63 7.03 6.31 9.76
N PRO A 64 7.46 7.59 9.80
CA PRO A 64 7.00 8.52 10.84
C PRO A 64 5.61 9.09 10.58
N SER A 65 5.17 9.10 9.33
CA SER A 65 3.88 9.68 8.96
C SER A 65 3.36 9.16 7.62
N THR A 66 2.09 9.38 7.35
CA THR A 66 1.46 9.08 6.05
C THR A 66 2.04 9.92 4.91
N ASP A 67 2.53 11.13 5.19
CA ASP A 67 3.17 11.97 4.18
C ASP A 67 4.49 11.35 3.69
N HIS A 68 5.30 10.82 4.58
CA HIS A 68 6.50 10.06 4.22
C HIS A 68 6.16 8.81 3.42
N LEU A 69 5.09 8.14 3.79
CA LEU A 69 4.58 6.99 3.09
C LEU A 69 4.21 7.33 1.64
N ASN A 70 3.47 8.41 1.44
CA ASN A 70 3.07 8.88 0.13
C ASN A 70 4.29 9.24 -0.74
N LEU A 71 5.31 9.87 -0.15
CA LEU A 71 6.56 10.19 -0.84
C LEU A 71 7.33 8.93 -1.29
N VAL A 72 7.44 7.93 -0.41
CA VAL A 72 8.10 6.65 -0.74
C VAL A 72 7.36 5.93 -1.85
N LEU A 73 6.04 5.85 -1.77
CA LEU A 73 5.24 5.22 -2.80
C LEU A 73 5.32 5.96 -4.14
N ALA A 74 5.25 7.27 -4.12
CA ALA A 74 5.42 8.07 -5.33
C ALA A 74 6.79 7.82 -5.98
N GLN A 75 7.84 7.74 -5.20
CA GLN A 75 9.17 7.44 -5.70
C GLN A 75 9.28 6.02 -6.28
N ILE A 76 8.65 5.03 -5.66
CA ILE A 76 8.66 3.65 -6.14
C ILE A 76 7.81 3.51 -7.41
N ILE A 77 6.62 4.09 -7.41
CA ILE A 77 5.66 3.93 -8.51
C ILE A 77 6.09 4.74 -9.74
N TYR A 78 6.51 5.99 -9.52
CA TYR A 78 6.82 6.91 -10.63
C TYR A 78 8.31 7.02 -10.92
N GLY A 79 9.18 6.89 -9.92
CA GLY A 79 10.64 7.01 -10.09
C GLY A 79 11.29 5.83 -10.81
N GLY A 80 10.66 4.66 -10.79
CA GLY A 80 11.15 3.46 -11.46
C GLY A 80 10.83 3.39 -12.96
N THR A 81 9.89 4.22 -13.43
CA THR A 81 9.40 4.16 -14.82
C THR A 81 10.20 4.99 -15.82
N GLU A 82 10.93 5.99 -15.34
CA GLU A 82 11.65 6.93 -16.23
C GLU A 82 13.06 6.48 -16.61
N LYS A 83 13.68 5.54 -15.88
CA LYS A 83 15.10 5.19 -16.04
C LYS A 83 15.40 3.73 -16.31
N SER A 84 14.40 2.87 -16.40
CA SER A 84 14.63 1.44 -16.65
C SER A 84 13.72 0.93 -17.76
N ASP A 85 14.23 -0.04 -18.52
CA ASP A 85 13.44 -0.79 -19.51
C ASP A 85 12.33 -1.65 -18.85
N LEU A 86 12.24 -1.63 -17.52
CA LEU A 86 11.21 -2.31 -16.74
C LEU A 86 9.96 -1.44 -16.67
N ARG A 87 8.89 -1.90 -17.30
CA ARG A 87 7.56 -1.31 -17.17
C ARG A 87 6.85 -1.92 -15.97
N LEU A 88 6.65 -1.10 -14.94
CA LEU A 88 5.80 -1.44 -13.81
C LEU A 88 4.44 -0.76 -13.98
N SER A 89 3.38 -1.55 -14.00
CA SER A 89 2.01 -1.05 -13.99
C SER A 89 1.33 -1.45 -12.68
N ILE A 90 0.70 -0.50 -12.02
CA ILE A 90 -0.02 -0.71 -10.76
C ILE A 90 -1.47 -0.31 -10.97
N ALA A 91 -2.39 -1.19 -10.59
CA ALA A 91 -3.81 -0.93 -10.55
C ALA A 91 -4.34 -1.16 -9.14
N ASN A 92 -4.99 -0.17 -8.57
CA ASN A 92 -5.62 -0.24 -7.26
C ASN A 92 -7.12 -0.09 -7.38
N GLY A 93 -7.86 -0.87 -6.61
CA GLY A 93 -9.31 -0.78 -6.54
C GLY A 93 -9.82 -0.82 -5.11
N VAL A 94 -10.86 -0.05 -4.84
CA VAL A 94 -11.54 -0.02 -3.55
C VAL A 94 -13.03 -0.23 -3.81
N TRP A 95 -13.56 -1.31 -3.25
CA TRP A 95 -15.00 -1.61 -3.30
C TRP A 95 -15.57 -1.49 -1.91
N ILE A 96 -16.59 -0.67 -1.78
CA ILE A 96 -17.27 -0.41 -0.52
C ILE A 96 -18.72 -0.83 -0.65
N ASP A 97 -19.23 -1.46 0.43
CA ASP A 97 -20.64 -1.78 0.49
C ASP A 97 -21.49 -0.51 0.35
N LYS A 98 -22.59 -0.60 -0.40
CA LYS A 98 -23.51 0.50 -0.67
C LYS A 98 -24.06 1.19 0.59
N PHE A 99 -24.08 0.50 1.73
CA PHE A 99 -24.56 1.06 3.01
C PHE A 99 -23.53 1.97 3.69
N PHE A 100 -22.28 1.95 3.23
CA PHE A 100 -21.24 2.81 3.76
C PHE A 100 -20.92 3.93 2.77
N SER A 101 -20.60 5.11 3.30
CA SER A 101 -20.12 6.24 2.51
C SER A 101 -18.66 6.53 2.80
N LEU A 102 -17.88 6.75 1.75
CA LEU A 102 -16.51 7.27 1.88
C LEU A 102 -16.57 8.76 2.17
N LYS A 103 -15.71 9.23 3.08
CA LYS A 103 -15.45 10.67 3.19
C LYS A 103 -14.87 11.18 1.89
N LEU A 104 -15.33 12.33 1.40
CA LEU A 104 -14.86 12.94 0.16
C LEU A 104 -13.34 13.16 0.15
N SER A 105 -12.77 13.62 1.25
CA SER A 105 -11.32 13.81 1.38
C SER A 105 -10.53 12.52 1.21
N PHE A 106 -11.05 11.40 1.69
CA PHE A 106 -10.42 10.10 1.53
C PHE A 106 -10.59 9.57 0.10
N LYS A 107 -11.76 9.74 -0.49
CA LYS A 107 -11.99 9.41 -1.90
C LYS A 107 -11.06 10.16 -2.83
N ASP A 108 -10.90 11.47 -2.62
CA ASP A 108 -9.98 12.30 -3.40
C ASP A 108 -8.53 11.82 -3.26
N LEU A 109 -8.10 11.44 -2.06
CA LEU A 109 -6.79 10.85 -1.81
C LEU A 109 -6.59 9.53 -2.58
N LEU A 110 -7.58 8.64 -2.54
CA LEU A 110 -7.54 7.36 -3.25
C LEU A 110 -7.40 7.57 -4.77
N GLU A 111 -8.22 8.42 -5.34
CA GLU A 111 -8.27 8.65 -6.77
C GLU A 111 -7.04 9.43 -7.28
N ASN A 112 -6.60 10.44 -6.55
CA ASN A 112 -5.53 11.34 -7.00
C ASN A 112 -4.12 10.88 -6.61
N SER A 113 -3.93 10.37 -5.39
CA SER A 113 -2.61 9.96 -4.91
C SER A 113 -2.31 8.48 -5.18
N TYR A 114 -3.30 7.61 -5.04
CA TYR A 114 -3.14 6.17 -5.25
C TYR A 114 -3.62 5.70 -6.62
N LYS A 115 -4.22 6.59 -7.41
CA LYS A 115 -4.81 6.25 -8.72
C LYS A 115 -5.78 5.07 -8.66
N ALA A 116 -6.48 4.95 -7.51
CA ALA A 116 -7.41 3.88 -7.27
C ALA A 116 -8.76 4.15 -7.92
N THR A 117 -9.42 3.10 -8.39
CA THR A 117 -10.83 3.14 -8.78
C THR A 117 -11.69 2.82 -7.57
N CYS A 118 -12.64 3.69 -7.25
CA CYS A 118 -13.56 3.51 -6.13
C CYS A 118 -14.95 3.19 -6.65
N SER A 119 -15.55 2.13 -6.12
CA SER A 119 -16.90 1.71 -6.50
C SER A 119 -17.72 1.30 -5.28
N GLN A 120 -19.00 1.69 -5.28
CA GLN A 120 -19.94 1.15 -4.31
C GLN A 120 -20.61 -0.09 -4.89
N VAL A 121 -20.68 -1.14 -4.11
CA VAL A 121 -21.23 -2.44 -4.52
C VAL A 121 -22.16 -2.98 -3.45
N ASP A 122 -22.98 -3.91 -3.81
CA ASP A 122 -23.84 -4.64 -2.90
C ASP A 122 -23.20 -6.02 -2.62
N PHE A 123 -22.53 -6.14 -1.49
CA PHE A 123 -21.94 -7.40 -1.09
C PHE A 123 -22.96 -8.42 -0.54
N ALA A 124 -24.17 -7.97 -0.21
CA ALA A 124 -25.23 -8.83 0.35
C ALA A 124 -26.05 -9.53 -0.73
N SER A 125 -26.19 -8.93 -1.91
CA SER A 125 -26.88 -9.55 -3.05
C SER A 125 -25.87 -10.26 -3.94
N LYS A 126 -26.14 -11.51 -4.22
CA LYS A 126 -25.34 -12.30 -5.16
C LYS A 126 -25.79 -12.00 -6.60
#